data_fb45f685c4ee1ec4fa970a4be5963e69
#
_entry.id   fb45f685c4ee1ec4fa970a4be5963e69
#
_cell.length_a   1.000
_cell.length_b   1.000
_cell.length_c   1.000
_cell.angle_alpha   90.00
_cell.angle_beta   90.00
_cell.angle_gamma   90.00
#
_symmetry.space_group_name_H-M   'P 1'
#
loop_
_entity.id
_entity.type
_entity.pdbx_description
1 polymer ?
#
loop_
_entity_poly.entity_id
_entity_poly.type
_entity_poly.pdbx_seq_one_letter_code
_entity_poly.pdbx_strand_id
1 'polypeptide(L)'
;RRTQYPVLIPTGEGTAVAIAPYVGYKGFPFRYPYLKGVLVYHRDGTIEDLTPEEAAARPELARSGRIFPEAVARAQAEALARSDEFKGKIIDGDGNKQPYLTAIDAERTVWVTIISEKGGSNLAKAVVLADSTTGKTQVWRPGAGERLISTQEAINEARALPLRWEERRCCDSDGHSYTVTLREVAE
;
A
#
# COMPACT_ATOMS: atom_id res chain seq x y z
N ARG A 1 1.31 -21.05 -8.01
CA ARG A 1 1.90 -19.96 -7.25
C ARG A 1 1.79 -18.69 -8.09
N ARG A 2 1.14 -17.63 -7.62
CA ARG A 2 1.22 -16.30 -8.23
C ARG A 2 2.28 -15.52 -7.45
N THR A 3 3.43 -15.31 -8.05
CA THR A 3 4.44 -14.39 -7.53
C THR A 3 4.04 -12.96 -7.91
N GLN A 4 4.31 -12.01 -7.04
CA GLN A 4 4.32 -10.60 -7.40
C GLN A 4 5.62 -10.26 -8.14
N TYR A 5 5.68 -9.09 -8.76
CA TYR A 5 6.90 -8.63 -9.42
C TYR A 5 8.05 -8.61 -8.41
N PRO A 6 9.21 -9.17 -8.77
CA PRO A 6 10.37 -9.14 -7.90
C PRO A 6 10.83 -7.71 -7.67
N VAL A 7 11.21 -7.41 -6.42
CA VAL A 7 11.73 -6.12 -6.00
C VAL A 7 13.19 -6.30 -5.61
N LEU A 8 14.06 -5.44 -6.14
CA LEU A 8 15.47 -5.41 -5.76
C LEU A 8 15.64 -4.64 -4.45
N ILE A 9 16.35 -5.27 -3.51
CA ILE A 9 16.62 -4.70 -2.20
C ILE A 9 18.14 -4.62 -2.02
N PRO A 10 18.69 -3.43 -1.73
CA PRO A 10 20.09 -3.30 -1.36
C PRO A 10 20.34 -3.97 0.00
N THR A 11 21.34 -4.82 0.08
CA THR A 11 21.70 -5.57 1.29
C THR A 11 22.96 -5.03 1.98
N GLY A 12 23.40 -3.83 1.64
CA GLY A 12 24.68 -3.26 2.09
C GLY A 12 25.85 -3.71 1.20
N GLU A 13 27.03 -3.10 1.42
CA GLU A 13 28.29 -3.44 0.71
C GLU A 13 28.18 -3.49 -0.83
N GLY A 14 27.25 -2.75 -1.42
CA GLY A 14 27.04 -2.72 -2.87
C GLY A 14 26.40 -3.98 -3.46
N THR A 15 25.84 -4.84 -2.62
CA THR A 15 25.08 -6.02 -3.04
C THR A 15 23.59 -5.79 -3.00
N ALA A 16 22.83 -6.56 -3.77
CA ALA A 16 21.37 -6.54 -3.77
C ALA A 16 20.82 -7.95 -3.94
N VAL A 17 19.66 -8.20 -3.34
CA VAL A 17 18.87 -9.40 -3.56
C VAL A 17 17.54 -9.03 -4.19
N ALA A 18 16.95 -9.93 -4.97
CA ALA A 18 15.60 -9.76 -5.45
C ALA A 18 14.64 -10.58 -4.57
N ILE A 19 13.58 -9.96 -4.10
CA ILE A 19 12.52 -10.67 -3.36
C ILE A 19 11.25 -10.74 -4.19
N ALA A 20 10.56 -11.88 -4.11
CA ALA A 20 9.27 -12.09 -4.74
C ALA A 20 8.31 -12.73 -3.73
N PRO A 21 7.49 -11.93 -3.03
CA PRO A 21 6.44 -12.48 -2.19
C PRO A 21 5.43 -13.26 -3.05
N TYR A 22 4.92 -14.35 -2.54
CA TYR A 22 3.93 -15.13 -3.24
C TYR A 22 2.72 -15.45 -2.36
N VAL A 23 1.56 -15.51 -3.03
CA VAL A 23 0.28 -15.73 -2.36
C VAL A 23 -0.20 -17.16 -2.49
N GLY A 24 -0.81 -17.66 -1.42
CA GLY A 24 -1.67 -18.81 -1.41
C GLY A 24 -3.13 -18.37 -1.36
N TYR A 25 -4.03 -19.35 -1.49
CA TYR A 25 -5.47 -19.14 -1.37
C TYR A 25 -6.04 -20.14 -0.38
N LYS A 26 -6.87 -19.68 0.53
CA LYS A 26 -7.57 -20.51 1.51
C LYS A 26 -9.05 -20.15 1.58
N GLY A 27 -9.85 -21.08 2.10
CA GLY A 27 -11.30 -20.94 2.24
C GLY A 27 -12.09 -21.68 1.16
N PHE A 28 -13.29 -22.14 1.55
CA PHE A 28 -14.27 -22.77 0.67
C PHE A 28 -15.67 -22.34 1.14
N PRO A 29 -16.57 -21.94 0.25
CA PRO A 29 -16.44 -21.87 -1.21
C PRO A 29 -15.67 -20.62 -1.68
N PHE A 30 -15.50 -19.60 -0.83
CA PHE A 30 -14.85 -18.34 -1.18
C PHE A 30 -13.36 -18.37 -0.84
N ARG A 31 -12.54 -18.30 -1.88
CA ARG A 31 -11.08 -18.29 -1.72
C ARG A 31 -10.58 -16.87 -1.48
N TYR A 32 -9.82 -16.67 -0.40
CA TYR A 32 -9.15 -15.42 -0.13
C TYR A 32 -7.62 -15.59 -0.14
N PRO A 33 -6.90 -14.60 -0.69
CA PRO A 33 -5.45 -14.66 -0.75
C PRO A 33 -4.84 -14.45 0.63
N TYR A 34 -3.69 -15.10 0.86
CA TYR A 34 -2.85 -14.88 2.04
C TYR A 34 -1.38 -14.93 1.62
N LEU A 35 -0.51 -14.25 2.36
CA LEU A 35 0.92 -14.37 2.16
C LEU A 35 1.35 -15.78 2.52
N LYS A 36 1.89 -16.51 1.56
CA LYS A 36 2.34 -17.90 1.76
C LYS A 36 3.82 -17.99 2.02
N GLY A 37 4.63 -17.10 1.43
CA GLY A 37 6.06 -17.04 1.61
C GLY A 37 6.71 -15.98 0.74
N VAL A 38 8.03 -15.88 0.83
CA VAL A 38 8.88 -14.94 0.09
C VAL A 38 10.05 -15.69 -0.52
N LEU A 39 10.17 -15.62 -1.85
CA LEU A 39 11.36 -16.10 -2.53
C LEU A 39 12.42 -15.01 -2.51
N VAL A 40 13.64 -15.37 -2.10
CA VAL A 40 14.80 -14.49 -2.12
C VAL A 40 15.78 -15.05 -3.15
N TYR A 41 16.10 -14.24 -4.14
CA TYR A 41 17.04 -14.58 -5.22
C TYR A 41 18.37 -13.89 -4.95
N HIS A 42 19.39 -14.67 -4.76
CA HIS A 42 20.75 -14.21 -4.53
C HIS A 42 21.51 -14.04 -5.84
N ARG A 43 22.57 -13.22 -5.80
CA ARG A 43 23.42 -12.94 -6.97
C ARG A 43 24.13 -14.18 -7.53
N ASP A 44 24.43 -15.15 -6.66
CA ASP A 44 25.07 -16.42 -7.03
C ASP A 44 24.10 -17.43 -7.69
N GLY A 45 22.82 -17.03 -7.84
CA GLY A 45 21.77 -17.88 -8.41
C GLY A 45 21.07 -18.76 -7.39
N THR A 46 21.43 -18.71 -6.11
CA THR A 46 20.70 -19.45 -5.07
C THR A 46 19.34 -18.80 -4.81
N ILE A 47 18.35 -19.64 -4.48
CA ILE A 47 16.99 -19.22 -4.17
C ILE A 47 16.64 -19.77 -2.80
N GLU A 48 16.25 -18.87 -1.89
CA GLU A 48 15.68 -19.24 -0.60
C GLU A 48 14.15 -19.10 -0.65
N ASP A 49 13.43 -20.04 -0.05
CA ASP A 49 11.98 -19.98 0.12
C ASP A 49 11.70 -19.79 1.62
N LEU A 50 11.40 -18.55 2.00
CA LEU A 50 11.20 -18.14 3.38
C LEU A 50 9.72 -18.15 3.74
N THR A 51 9.42 -18.55 4.97
CA THR A 51 8.11 -18.27 5.58
C THR A 51 7.93 -16.76 5.79
N PRO A 52 6.68 -16.27 5.94
CA PRO A 52 6.45 -14.86 6.26
C PRO A 52 7.19 -14.39 7.52
N GLU A 53 7.24 -15.24 8.53
CA GLU A 53 7.90 -14.98 9.82
C GLU A 53 9.43 -14.88 9.67
N GLU A 54 10.04 -15.80 8.91
CA GLU A 54 11.47 -15.77 8.64
C GLU A 54 11.86 -14.53 7.82
N ALA A 55 11.04 -14.16 6.82
CA ALA A 55 11.27 -12.96 6.03
C ALA A 55 11.14 -11.68 6.87
N ALA A 56 10.13 -11.60 7.74
CA ALA A 56 9.93 -10.46 8.62
C ALA A 56 11.02 -10.33 9.70
N ALA A 57 11.64 -11.43 10.09
CA ALA A 57 12.75 -11.44 11.05
C ALA A 57 14.09 -10.94 10.46
N ARG A 58 14.19 -10.80 9.13
CA ARG A 58 15.38 -10.27 8.46
C ARG A 58 15.26 -8.75 8.28
N PRO A 59 16.08 -7.95 8.97
CA PRO A 59 15.94 -6.48 8.94
C PRO A 59 16.06 -5.88 7.54
N GLU A 60 16.94 -6.42 6.70
CA GLU A 60 17.13 -5.97 5.33
C GLU A 60 15.88 -6.19 4.46
N LEU A 61 15.15 -7.31 4.70
CA LEU A 61 13.91 -7.60 3.98
C LEU A 61 12.75 -6.79 4.56
N ALA A 62 12.66 -6.68 5.89
CA ALA A 62 11.62 -5.91 6.57
C ALA A 62 11.62 -4.44 6.15
N ARG A 63 12.81 -3.82 6.07
CA ARG A 63 12.97 -2.42 5.62
C ARG A 63 12.51 -2.17 4.18
N SER A 64 12.41 -3.21 3.37
CA SER A 64 11.93 -3.06 2.00
C SER A 64 10.49 -2.60 1.91
N GLY A 65 9.68 -2.86 2.95
CA GLY A 65 8.25 -2.62 2.96
C GLY A 65 7.50 -3.38 1.86
N ARG A 66 8.03 -4.52 1.41
CA ARG A 66 7.47 -5.26 0.27
C ARG A 66 7.26 -6.75 0.56
N ILE A 67 7.36 -7.17 1.84
CA ILE A 67 7.11 -8.56 2.24
C ILE A 67 5.62 -8.89 2.11
N PHE A 68 4.75 -8.02 2.66
CA PHE A 68 3.31 -8.25 2.60
C PHE A 68 2.72 -7.76 1.28
N PRO A 69 2.13 -8.66 0.45
CA PRO A 69 1.71 -8.32 -0.90
C PRO A 69 0.52 -7.36 -0.94
N GLU A 70 0.56 -6.41 -1.87
CA GLU A 70 -0.55 -5.49 -2.17
C GLU A 70 -1.88 -6.22 -2.39
N ALA A 71 -1.86 -7.32 -3.16
CA ALA A 71 -3.06 -8.11 -3.46
C ALA A 71 -3.74 -8.67 -2.20
N VAL A 72 -2.95 -9.00 -1.16
CA VAL A 72 -3.50 -9.48 0.12
C VAL A 72 -4.04 -8.30 0.92
N ALA A 73 -3.30 -7.19 0.99
CA ALA A 73 -3.75 -5.95 1.64
C ALA A 73 -5.08 -5.47 1.05
N ARG A 74 -5.18 -5.47 -0.29
CA ARG A 74 -6.41 -5.13 -1.00
C ARG A 74 -7.57 -6.05 -0.62
N ALA A 75 -7.35 -7.36 -0.68
CA ALA A 75 -8.40 -8.33 -0.36
C ALA A 75 -8.90 -8.20 1.08
N GLN A 76 -8.00 -7.91 2.03
CA GLN A 76 -8.36 -7.63 3.42
C GLN A 76 -9.21 -6.36 3.53
N ALA A 77 -8.78 -5.27 2.90
CA ALA A 77 -9.51 -4.00 2.91
C ALA A 77 -10.87 -4.12 2.19
N GLU A 78 -10.98 -4.87 1.09
CA GLU A 78 -12.25 -5.15 0.43
C GLU A 78 -13.20 -5.97 1.29
N ALA A 79 -12.70 -6.98 2.00
CA ALA A 79 -13.52 -7.78 2.91
C ALA A 79 -14.06 -6.91 4.05
N LEU A 80 -13.21 -6.04 4.60
CA LEU A 80 -13.58 -5.10 5.65
C LEU A 80 -14.62 -4.09 5.14
N ALA A 81 -14.40 -3.50 3.96
CA ALA A 81 -15.34 -2.54 3.37
C ALA A 81 -16.74 -3.13 3.15
N ARG A 82 -16.81 -4.42 2.79
CA ARG A 82 -18.09 -5.13 2.58
C ARG A 82 -18.76 -5.60 3.85
N SER A 83 -18.07 -5.55 5.00
CA SER A 83 -18.65 -5.99 6.28
C SER A 83 -19.87 -5.17 6.65
N ASP A 84 -20.74 -5.73 7.51
CA ASP A 84 -21.93 -5.02 8.01
C ASP A 84 -21.59 -3.72 8.75
N GLU A 85 -20.39 -3.64 9.27
CA GLU A 85 -19.87 -2.50 9.98
C GLU A 85 -19.67 -1.28 9.08
N PHE A 86 -19.13 -1.49 7.86
CA PHE A 86 -18.81 -0.39 6.94
C PHE A 86 -19.84 -0.24 5.82
N LYS A 87 -20.35 -1.36 5.28
CA LYS A 87 -21.26 -1.37 4.11
C LYS A 87 -20.78 -0.43 3.00
N GLY A 88 -19.46 -0.39 2.82
CA GLY A 88 -18.74 0.56 2.00
C GLY A 88 -18.11 -0.06 0.76
N LYS A 89 -17.28 0.72 0.12
CA LYS A 89 -16.41 0.31 -0.99
C LYS A 89 -15.03 0.92 -0.81
N ILE A 90 -14.03 0.31 -1.41
CA ILE A 90 -12.72 0.94 -1.55
C ILE A 90 -12.80 1.99 -2.65
N ILE A 91 -12.33 3.19 -2.34
CA ILE A 91 -12.08 4.24 -3.33
C ILE A 91 -10.60 4.57 -3.31
N ASP A 92 -10.05 4.73 -4.46
CA ASP A 92 -8.81 5.42 -4.70
C ASP A 92 -9.06 6.64 -5.60
N GLY A 93 -8.19 7.63 -5.50
CA GLY A 93 -8.42 8.95 -6.06
C GLY A 93 -8.59 9.01 -7.58
N ASP A 94 -8.16 7.97 -8.34
CA ASP A 94 -8.10 7.98 -9.81
C ASP A 94 -8.88 6.84 -10.46
N GLY A 95 -9.81 6.22 -9.74
CA GLY A 95 -10.52 5.02 -10.21
C GLY A 95 -9.65 3.75 -10.18
N ASN A 96 -8.43 3.86 -9.72
CA ASN A 96 -7.47 2.79 -9.55
C ASN A 96 -7.62 2.18 -8.15
N LYS A 97 -8.18 1.01 -8.03
CA LYS A 97 -8.55 0.36 -6.74
C LYS A 97 -7.37 -0.29 -6.01
N GLN A 98 -6.22 0.33 -6.00
CA GLN A 98 -5.03 -0.26 -5.39
C GLN A 98 -4.72 0.40 -4.05
N PRO A 99 -4.36 -0.36 -2.97
CA PRO A 99 -3.83 0.27 -1.80
C PRO A 99 -2.51 1.00 -2.11
N TYR A 100 -2.30 2.15 -1.48
CA TYR A 100 -1.07 2.91 -1.62
C TYR A 100 -0.05 2.47 -0.59
N LEU A 101 1.20 2.24 -1.02
CA LEU A 101 2.31 2.02 -0.10
C LEU A 101 2.87 3.38 0.32
N THR A 102 2.92 3.63 1.61
CA THR A 102 3.50 4.85 2.17
C THR A 102 4.33 4.57 3.41
N ALA A 103 5.33 5.40 3.66
CA ALA A 103 6.09 5.36 4.91
C ALA A 103 5.32 6.16 5.97
N ILE A 104 5.16 5.57 7.15
CA ILE A 104 4.66 6.28 8.33
C ILE A 104 5.82 6.93 9.08
N ASP A 105 6.95 6.23 9.13
CA ASP A 105 8.19 6.68 9.73
C ASP A 105 9.40 6.07 8.97
N ALA A 106 10.61 6.29 9.48
CA ALA A 106 11.84 5.82 8.84
C ALA A 106 11.95 4.27 8.74
N GLU A 107 11.20 3.56 9.56
CA GLU A 107 11.33 2.10 9.69
C GLU A 107 10.07 1.34 9.23
N ARG A 108 8.92 2.02 9.14
CA ARG A 108 7.63 1.38 8.86
C ARG A 108 6.98 1.91 7.62
N THR A 109 6.64 1.00 6.75
CA THR A 109 5.79 1.25 5.60
C THR A 109 4.47 0.49 5.74
N VAL A 110 3.40 1.07 5.22
CA VAL A 110 2.06 0.49 5.27
C VAL A 110 1.36 0.61 3.93
N TRP A 111 0.50 -0.35 3.66
CA TRP A 111 -0.52 -0.23 2.64
C TRP A 111 -1.71 0.55 3.18
N VAL A 112 -2.00 1.69 2.57
CA VAL A 112 -3.12 2.55 2.94
C VAL A 112 -4.28 2.32 1.99
N THR A 113 -5.45 2.06 2.54
CA THR A 113 -6.70 1.92 1.76
C THR A 113 -7.80 2.74 2.40
N ILE A 114 -8.52 3.48 1.59
CA ILE A 114 -9.63 4.32 2.06
C ILE A 114 -10.96 3.60 1.79
N ILE A 115 -11.77 3.44 2.82
CA ILE A 115 -13.14 2.93 2.72
C ILE A 115 -14.09 4.11 2.65
N SER A 116 -14.96 4.12 1.64
CA SER A 116 -16.00 5.13 1.46
C SER A 116 -17.38 4.53 1.44
N GLU A 117 -18.38 5.39 1.45
CA GLU A 117 -19.79 5.04 1.36
C GLU A 117 -20.17 4.44 -0.02
N LYS A 118 -21.08 3.45 -0.01
CA LYS A 118 -21.70 2.93 -1.22
C LYS A 118 -22.75 3.94 -1.68
N GLY A 119 -22.64 4.51 -2.86
CA GLY A 119 -23.72 5.35 -3.39
C GLY A 119 -23.38 6.79 -3.76
N GLY A 120 -22.10 7.17 -3.75
CA GLY A 120 -21.69 8.39 -4.43
C GLY A 120 -21.21 9.55 -3.58
N SER A 121 -21.32 9.50 -2.24
CA SER A 121 -20.53 10.44 -1.44
C SER A 121 -19.06 9.99 -1.48
N ASN A 122 -18.18 10.88 -1.90
CA ASN A 122 -16.73 10.63 -1.84
C ASN A 122 -16.18 10.76 -0.41
N LEU A 123 -17.06 10.69 0.60
CA LEU A 123 -16.67 10.77 2.00
C LEU A 123 -16.01 9.47 2.43
N ALA A 124 -14.83 9.59 2.98
CA ALA A 124 -14.14 8.46 3.57
C ALA A 124 -14.78 8.14 4.93
N LYS A 125 -15.09 6.87 5.16
CA LYS A 125 -15.60 6.33 6.43
C LYS A 125 -14.50 5.85 7.35
N ALA A 126 -13.43 5.33 6.76
CA ALA A 126 -12.29 4.80 7.48
C ALA A 126 -11.05 4.77 6.61
N VAL A 127 -9.90 4.73 7.25
CA VAL A 127 -8.60 4.44 6.64
C VAL A 127 -8.11 3.12 7.21
N VAL A 128 -7.80 2.19 6.32
CA VAL A 128 -7.21 0.89 6.65
C VAL A 128 -5.72 0.96 6.41
N LEU A 129 -4.94 0.68 7.44
CA LEU A 129 -3.49 0.62 7.39
C LEU A 129 -3.07 -0.84 7.59
N ALA A 130 -2.50 -1.45 6.57
CA ALA A 130 -1.93 -2.80 6.67
C ALA A 130 -0.41 -2.69 6.65
N ASP A 131 0.24 -3.15 7.71
CA ASP A 131 1.70 -3.19 7.80
C ASP A 131 2.28 -3.98 6.63
N SER A 132 3.19 -3.38 5.88
CA SER A 132 3.71 -3.95 4.63
C SER A 132 4.72 -5.08 4.84
N THR A 133 5.09 -5.36 6.07
CA THR A 133 5.96 -6.47 6.46
C THR A 133 5.15 -7.62 7.05
N THR A 134 4.29 -7.36 8.02
CA THR A 134 3.58 -8.37 8.79
C THR A 134 2.13 -8.59 8.35
N GLY A 135 1.55 -7.63 7.61
CA GLY A 135 0.13 -7.63 7.23
C GLY A 135 -0.82 -7.30 8.38
N LYS A 136 -0.29 -6.85 9.52
CA LYS A 136 -1.10 -6.44 10.66
C LYS A 136 -1.95 -5.24 10.27
N THR A 137 -3.27 -5.36 10.44
CA THR A 137 -4.20 -4.32 9.98
C THR A 137 -4.69 -3.48 11.14
N GLN A 138 -4.67 -2.16 10.96
CA GLN A 138 -5.27 -1.18 11.84
C GLN A 138 -6.33 -0.41 11.05
N VAL A 139 -7.43 -0.06 11.71
CA VAL A 139 -8.51 0.73 11.13
C VAL A 139 -8.66 2.00 11.93
N TRP A 140 -8.41 3.11 11.25
CA TRP A 140 -8.66 4.43 11.79
C TRP A 140 -10.01 4.94 11.31
N ARG A 141 -10.79 5.56 12.22
CA ARG A 141 -12.10 6.16 11.94
C ARG A 141 -12.11 7.59 12.47
N PRO A 142 -12.80 8.48 11.79
CA PRO A 142 -13.04 9.80 12.35
C PRO A 142 -13.85 9.70 13.64
N GLY A 143 -13.51 10.56 14.59
CA GLY A 143 -14.31 10.74 15.83
C GLY A 143 -15.69 11.32 15.56
N ALA A 144 -16.53 11.34 16.59
CA ALA A 144 -17.85 11.98 16.49
C ALA A 144 -17.68 13.47 16.17
N GLY A 145 -18.25 13.89 15.05
CA GLY A 145 -18.13 15.28 14.55
C GLY A 145 -16.92 15.55 13.67
N GLU A 146 -16.00 14.61 13.54
CA GLU A 146 -14.89 14.68 12.58
C GLU A 146 -15.34 14.16 11.21
N ARG A 147 -14.80 14.75 10.16
CA ARG A 147 -15.05 14.34 8.79
C ARG A 147 -13.73 14.03 8.08
N LEU A 148 -13.65 12.87 7.46
CA LEU A 148 -12.59 12.58 6.51
C LEU A 148 -12.98 13.15 5.15
N ILE A 149 -12.14 14.02 4.63
CA ILE A 149 -12.29 14.49 3.25
C ILE A 149 -11.81 13.41 2.27
N SER A 150 -12.42 13.38 1.09
CA SER A 150 -11.98 12.51 0.02
C SER A 150 -10.60 12.92 -0.49
N THR A 151 -9.89 12.00 -1.13
CA THR A 151 -8.61 12.33 -1.80
C THR A 151 -8.76 13.51 -2.77
N GLN A 152 -9.87 13.55 -3.52
CA GLN A 152 -10.11 14.64 -4.46
C GLN A 152 -10.37 15.98 -3.75
N GLU A 153 -11.09 15.96 -2.65
CA GLU A 153 -11.34 17.15 -1.83
C GLU A 153 -10.05 17.65 -1.19
N ALA A 154 -9.21 16.73 -0.66
CA ALA A 154 -7.89 17.08 -0.14
C ALA A 154 -6.97 17.69 -1.20
N ILE A 155 -6.98 17.16 -2.43
CA ILE A 155 -6.24 17.73 -3.55
C ILE A 155 -6.77 19.13 -3.90
N ASN A 156 -8.07 19.32 -3.91
CA ASN A 156 -8.68 20.62 -4.22
C ASN A 156 -8.35 21.64 -3.12
N GLU A 157 -8.43 21.25 -1.86
CA GLU A 157 -8.02 22.10 -0.73
C GLU A 157 -6.54 22.45 -0.79
N ALA A 158 -5.69 21.45 -1.06
CA ALA A 158 -4.27 21.68 -1.22
C ALA A 158 -3.95 22.64 -2.38
N ARG A 159 -4.66 22.51 -3.51
CA ARG A 159 -4.52 23.43 -4.66
C ARG A 159 -5.03 24.85 -4.36
N ALA A 160 -5.96 25.00 -3.44
CA ALA A 160 -6.47 26.29 -2.99
C ALA A 160 -5.52 27.02 -2.03
N LEU A 161 -4.56 26.33 -1.44
CA LEU A 161 -3.52 26.96 -0.64
C LEU A 161 -2.64 27.87 -1.50
N PRO A 162 -2.19 29.03 -0.99
CA PRO A 162 -1.34 29.97 -1.74
C PRO A 162 0.11 29.46 -1.89
N LEU A 163 0.27 28.16 -2.10
CA LEU A 163 1.53 27.50 -2.31
C LEU A 163 1.77 27.31 -3.81
N ARG A 164 2.98 27.57 -4.28
CA ARG A 164 3.36 27.23 -5.65
C ARG A 164 3.55 25.72 -5.76
N TRP A 165 2.68 25.08 -6.53
CA TRP A 165 2.80 23.68 -6.90
C TRP A 165 3.60 23.58 -8.20
N GLU A 166 4.75 22.91 -8.20
CA GLU A 166 5.40 22.48 -9.43
C GLU A 166 4.89 21.08 -9.79
N GLU A 167 4.14 21.01 -10.85
CA GLU A 167 3.74 19.73 -11.44
C GLU A 167 4.90 19.21 -12.28
N ARG A 168 5.64 18.22 -11.79
CA ARG A 168 6.63 17.50 -12.60
C ARG A 168 5.96 16.27 -13.20
N ARG A 169 5.82 16.28 -14.52
CA ARG A 169 5.53 15.08 -15.28
C ARG A 169 6.80 14.25 -15.34
N CYS A 170 6.85 13.12 -14.62
CA CYS A 170 7.79 12.06 -14.95
C CYS A 170 7.19 11.22 -16.06
N CYS A 171 7.79 11.30 -17.25
CA CYS A 171 7.44 10.44 -18.38
C CYS A 171 8.10 9.09 -18.16
N ASP A 172 7.31 8.07 -17.78
CA ASP A 172 7.60 6.71 -18.16
C ASP A 172 6.85 6.38 -19.46
N SER A 173 7.19 5.28 -20.09
CA SER A 173 6.72 4.90 -21.42
C SER A 173 5.21 4.76 -21.56
N ASP A 174 4.44 4.79 -20.48
CA ASP A 174 2.99 4.57 -20.44
C ASP A 174 2.18 5.75 -19.87
N GLY A 175 2.82 6.85 -19.57
CA GLY A 175 2.25 8.20 -19.63
C GLY A 175 1.41 8.68 -18.45
N HIS A 176 1.31 8.01 -17.31
CA HIS A 176 0.47 8.51 -16.22
C HIS A 176 1.04 8.27 -14.82
N SER A 177 1.95 9.10 -14.38
CA SER A 177 2.15 9.33 -12.96
C SER A 177 2.40 10.82 -12.69
N TYR A 178 1.61 11.41 -11.81
CA TYR A 178 1.78 12.79 -11.37
C TYR A 178 2.45 12.77 -9.99
N THR A 179 3.64 13.37 -9.90
CA THR A 179 4.27 13.66 -8.60
C THR A 179 4.07 15.14 -8.31
N VAL A 180 3.34 15.46 -7.27
CA VAL A 180 3.18 16.83 -6.79
C VAL A 180 4.25 17.07 -5.72
N THR A 181 5.17 17.99 -5.98
CA THR A 181 6.19 18.38 -5.01
C THR A 181 5.85 19.75 -4.43
N LEU A 182 5.72 19.81 -3.11
CA LEU A 182 5.57 21.06 -2.35
C LEU A 182 6.94 21.76 -2.28
N ARG A 183 7.03 23.01 -2.75
CA ARG A 183 8.15 23.89 -2.43
C ARG A 183 7.66 25.00 -1.52
N GLU A 184 8.28 25.16 -0.37
CA GLU A 184 8.16 26.38 0.42
C GLU A 184 8.65 27.57 -0.40
N VAL A 185 7.82 28.58 -0.51
CA VAL A 185 8.24 29.87 -1.07
C VAL A 185 8.92 30.60 0.08
N ALA A 186 10.25 30.66 0.05
CA ALA A 186 10.95 31.61 0.90
C ALA A 186 10.50 33.03 0.52
N GLU A 187 10.08 33.82 1.54
CA GLU A 187 9.79 35.26 1.40
C GLU A 187 11.00 36.05 0.95
#